data_1de0ecd55f358a665fc7f31c29ab0f64
#
_entry.id   1de0ecd55f358a665fc7f31c29ab0f64
#
_cell.length_a   1.000
_cell.length_b   1.000
_cell.length_c   1.000
_cell.angle_alpha   90.00
_cell.angle_beta   90.00
_cell.angle_gamma   90.00
#
_symmetry.space_group_name_H-M   'P 1'
#
loop_
_entity.id
_entity.type
_entity.pdbx_description
1 polymer ?
#
loop_
_entity_poly.entity_id
_entity_poly.type
_entity_poly.pdbx_seq_one_letter_code
_entity_poly.pdbx_strand_id
1 'polypeptide(L)'
;MEVAAGRVTQVSVGGHEAFWTAQKTEGAHPEGWNVGGDRLWLGPERDWFWATDDPNDLAGHIVPASIDPGEWRTVRDELGHAEFTADPVLRHRRNGTTTRVSITRHVYLRYADAERVDYEVQTELTMGDAPDGQELSAWSVLQVPTGGVLEVDLSGPWAFRDYLKPVDPTRFTVGDHRAEIRLTGTTMGKIGVQPDVFGGWMRYTTDALTIERAVEVQPQSRYCDHPLGADPAGQGDALQVFEDDGHYGGYAELEHHSPAIRANGPKTILDVCRTAVTVRHQA
;
A
#
# COMPACT_ATOMS: atom_id res chain seq x y z
N MET A 1 10.12 10.61 13.33
CA MET A 1 9.75 10.13 11.98
C MET A 1 10.96 10.26 11.08
N GLU A 2 11.27 9.22 10.35
CA GLU A 2 12.39 9.17 9.40
C GLU A 2 11.85 9.02 7.98
N VAL A 3 12.47 9.71 7.02
CA VAL A 3 12.08 9.66 5.61
C VAL A 3 13.31 9.53 4.73
N ALA A 4 13.24 8.71 3.69
CA ALA A 4 14.31 8.54 2.70
C ALA A 4 13.74 7.92 1.41
N ALA A 5 14.29 8.29 0.27
CA ALA A 5 13.99 7.68 -1.02
C ALA A 5 12.49 7.53 -1.31
N GLY A 6 11.72 8.60 -1.10
CA GLY A 6 10.27 8.61 -1.33
C GLY A 6 9.44 7.81 -0.31
N ARG A 7 10.00 7.40 0.81
CA ARG A 7 9.40 6.51 1.81
C ARG A 7 9.43 7.14 3.20
N VAL A 8 8.38 6.94 4.01
CA VAL A 8 8.49 7.09 5.47
C VAL A 8 9.06 5.78 6.00
N THR A 9 10.33 5.79 6.37
CA THR A 9 11.05 4.57 6.73
C THR A 9 10.69 4.08 8.12
N GLN A 10 10.48 5.00 9.07
CA GLN A 10 10.08 4.66 10.43
C GLN A 10 9.37 5.83 11.13
N VAL A 11 8.44 5.46 12.01
CA VAL A 11 7.82 6.35 13.00
C VAL A 11 8.01 5.75 14.38
N SER A 12 8.66 6.50 15.28
CA SER A 12 8.86 6.09 16.69
C SER A 12 8.07 7.01 17.60
N VAL A 13 7.25 6.43 18.48
CA VAL A 13 6.37 7.14 19.42
C VAL A 13 6.40 6.43 20.76
N GLY A 14 6.63 7.16 21.86
CA GLY A 14 6.66 6.58 23.20
C GLY A 14 7.71 5.48 23.39
N GLY A 15 8.79 5.49 22.59
CA GLY A 15 9.82 4.44 22.60
C GLY A 15 9.44 3.18 21.80
N HIS A 16 8.31 3.16 21.12
CA HIS A 16 7.88 2.07 20.24
C HIS A 16 8.07 2.43 18.78
N GLU A 17 8.55 1.49 17.98
CA GLU A 17 8.61 1.59 16.52
C GLU A 17 7.31 1.08 15.93
N ALA A 18 6.70 1.90 15.04
CA ALA A 18 5.36 1.62 14.52
C ALA A 18 5.38 0.70 13.30
N PHE A 19 6.44 0.80 12.47
CA PHE A 19 6.48 0.09 11.21
C PHE A 19 7.35 -1.16 11.29
N TRP A 20 6.96 -2.18 10.55
CA TRP A 20 7.87 -3.26 10.31
C TRP A 20 9.02 -2.79 9.44
N THR A 21 10.23 -3.16 9.80
CA THR A 21 11.44 -2.92 9.02
C THR A 21 12.25 -4.20 8.96
N ALA A 22 12.77 -4.51 7.78
CA ALA A 22 13.66 -5.65 7.63
C ALA A 22 14.89 -5.42 8.52
N GLN A 23 15.03 -6.25 9.56
CA GLN A 23 16.28 -6.30 10.29
C GLN A 23 17.35 -6.79 9.30
N LYS A 24 18.59 -6.29 9.44
CA LYS A 24 19.77 -6.74 8.65
C LYS A 24 20.15 -8.19 8.98
N THR A 25 19.16 -9.06 9.14
CA THR A 25 19.31 -10.48 9.43
C THR A 25 19.12 -11.27 8.14
N GLU A 26 19.84 -12.38 8.04
CA GLU A 26 19.80 -13.37 6.96
C GLU A 26 18.37 -13.63 6.49
N GLY A 27 18.04 -13.22 5.27
CA GLY A 27 16.71 -13.38 4.67
C GLY A 27 16.12 -12.12 4.05
N ALA A 28 16.73 -10.94 4.22
CA ALA A 28 16.36 -9.79 3.41
C ALA A 28 16.47 -10.18 1.93
N HIS A 29 15.40 -9.99 1.17
CA HIS A 29 15.36 -10.35 -0.25
C HIS A 29 16.57 -9.74 -0.95
N PRO A 30 17.36 -10.51 -1.73
CA PRO A 30 18.62 -10.04 -2.31
C PRO A 30 18.46 -8.81 -3.20
N GLU A 31 17.25 -8.46 -3.61
CA GLU A 31 16.94 -7.31 -4.47
C GLU A 31 16.68 -6.00 -3.70
N GLY A 32 16.68 -6.01 -2.37
CA GLY A 32 16.65 -4.79 -1.52
C GLY A 32 15.33 -4.00 -1.51
N TRP A 33 14.25 -4.53 -2.09
CA TRP A 33 12.94 -3.87 -2.09
C TRP A 33 12.21 -3.97 -0.74
N ASN A 34 12.38 -5.08 -0.02
CA ASN A 34 11.62 -5.39 1.20
C ASN A 34 12.30 -4.84 2.46
N VAL A 35 12.36 -3.53 2.58
CA VAL A 35 13.00 -2.85 3.71
C VAL A 35 12.03 -2.29 4.74
N GLY A 36 10.72 -2.37 4.49
CA GLY A 36 9.69 -1.89 5.41
C GLY A 36 9.22 -0.44 5.17
N GLY A 37 8.45 0.09 6.11
CA GLY A 37 7.95 1.46 6.09
C GLY A 37 6.69 1.69 5.26
N ASP A 38 6.35 2.97 5.04
CA ASP A 38 5.25 3.43 4.19
C ASP A 38 5.81 3.86 2.83
N ARG A 39 5.57 3.04 1.81
CA ARG A 39 6.17 3.16 0.47
C ARG A 39 5.11 3.37 -0.61
N LEU A 40 5.56 3.75 -1.79
CA LEU A 40 4.75 3.82 -2.99
C LEU A 40 5.14 2.69 -3.94
N TRP A 41 4.15 1.92 -4.33
CA TRP A 41 4.18 1.07 -5.52
C TRP A 41 3.20 1.62 -6.56
N LEU A 42 3.08 0.95 -7.70
CA LEU A 42 2.22 1.38 -8.80
C LEU A 42 1.34 0.21 -9.25
N GLY A 43 0.02 0.43 -9.23
CA GLY A 43 -0.95 -0.53 -9.76
C GLY A 43 -1.24 -0.31 -11.27
N PRO A 44 -1.79 -1.30 -11.96
CA PRO A 44 -2.20 -2.60 -11.42
C PRO A 44 -1.01 -3.55 -11.22
N GLU A 45 -1.04 -4.26 -10.09
CA GLU A 45 0.01 -5.22 -9.72
C GLU A 45 0.23 -6.28 -10.82
N ARG A 46 -0.84 -6.77 -11.42
CA ARG A 46 -0.83 -7.79 -12.47
C ARG A 46 0.01 -7.43 -13.71
N ASP A 47 0.15 -6.15 -14.03
CA ASP A 47 0.85 -5.69 -15.23
C ASP A 47 2.35 -5.57 -15.01
N TRP A 48 2.75 -5.09 -13.86
CA TRP A 48 4.13 -4.72 -13.56
C TRP A 48 4.90 -5.80 -12.78
N PHE A 49 4.22 -6.56 -11.90
CA PHE A 49 4.88 -7.50 -10.98
C PHE A 49 4.75 -8.96 -11.43
N TRP A 50 3.63 -9.35 -12.08
CA TRP A 50 3.33 -10.75 -12.37
C TRP A 50 3.66 -11.14 -13.82
N ALA A 51 4.43 -12.23 -13.98
CA ALA A 51 4.70 -12.83 -15.28
C ALA A 51 3.53 -13.70 -15.79
N THR A 52 2.68 -14.21 -14.89
CA THR A 52 1.56 -15.11 -15.16
C THR A 52 0.29 -14.66 -14.46
N ASP A 53 -0.87 -15.28 -14.77
CA ASP A 53 -2.12 -15.08 -14.04
C ASP A 53 -2.34 -16.12 -12.93
N ASP A 54 -1.32 -16.92 -12.60
CA ASP A 54 -1.39 -17.89 -11.49
C ASP A 54 -0.91 -17.26 -10.18
N PRO A 55 -1.80 -17.01 -9.21
CA PRO A 55 -1.43 -16.43 -7.92
C PRO A 55 -0.59 -17.38 -7.04
N ASN A 56 -0.44 -18.66 -7.42
CA ASN A 56 0.43 -19.61 -6.72
C ASN A 56 1.86 -19.61 -7.27
N ASP A 57 2.10 -19.00 -8.43
CA ASP A 57 3.44 -18.85 -9.01
C ASP A 57 4.17 -17.64 -8.37
N LEU A 58 4.49 -17.76 -7.08
CA LEU A 58 5.21 -16.68 -6.37
C LEU A 58 6.58 -16.39 -6.98
N ALA A 59 7.20 -17.33 -7.69
CA ALA A 59 8.45 -17.09 -8.42
C ALA A 59 8.22 -16.17 -9.65
N GLY A 60 6.99 -16.08 -10.16
CA GLY A 60 6.59 -15.17 -11.22
C GLY A 60 6.32 -13.74 -10.74
N HIS A 61 6.18 -13.54 -9.42
CA HIS A 61 6.05 -12.21 -8.81
C HIS A 61 7.43 -11.61 -8.58
N ILE A 62 7.73 -10.49 -9.23
CA ILE A 62 9.00 -9.77 -9.09
C ILE A 62 8.69 -8.29 -8.95
N VAL A 63 9.16 -7.68 -7.87
CA VAL A 63 9.06 -6.23 -7.68
C VAL A 63 10.01 -5.53 -8.67
N PRO A 64 9.50 -4.66 -9.55
CA PRO A 64 10.36 -3.97 -10.50
C PRO A 64 11.31 -3.01 -9.79
N ALA A 65 12.62 -3.12 -10.05
CA ALA A 65 13.62 -2.24 -9.45
C ALA A 65 13.41 -0.75 -9.79
N SER A 66 12.70 -0.45 -10.90
CA SER A 66 12.30 0.91 -11.25
C SER A 66 11.20 1.48 -10.33
N ILE A 67 10.47 0.61 -9.59
CA ILE A 67 9.46 1.00 -8.60
C ILE A 67 10.08 0.97 -7.20
N ASP A 68 10.70 -0.14 -6.81
CA ASP A 68 11.25 -0.32 -5.47
C ASP A 68 12.59 -1.10 -5.55
N PRO A 69 13.71 -0.51 -5.09
CA PRO A 69 13.80 0.75 -4.36
C PRO A 69 13.56 2.02 -5.19
N GLY A 70 13.54 1.94 -6.53
CA GLY A 70 13.39 3.07 -7.43
C GLY A 70 14.60 4.02 -7.44
N GLU A 71 14.57 5.00 -8.34
CA GLU A 71 15.57 6.07 -8.43
C GLU A 71 14.97 7.40 -7.97
N TRP A 72 14.97 7.63 -6.66
CA TRP A 72 14.40 8.82 -6.05
C TRP A 72 15.43 9.94 -5.93
N ARG A 73 15.01 11.16 -6.28
CA ARG A 73 15.76 12.39 -6.04
C ARG A 73 15.09 13.16 -4.92
N THR A 74 15.84 13.55 -3.91
CA THR A 74 15.39 14.48 -2.88
C THR A 74 15.41 15.89 -3.45
N VAL A 75 14.25 16.55 -3.49
CA VAL A 75 14.06 17.93 -3.92
C VAL A 75 14.08 18.87 -2.72
N ARG A 76 13.47 18.43 -1.62
CA ARG A 76 13.39 19.16 -0.35
C ARG A 76 13.58 18.20 0.81
N ASP A 77 14.33 18.66 1.80
CA ASP A 77 14.49 17.97 3.10
C ASP A 77 14.60 19.06 4.17
N GLU A 78 13.43 19.47 4.69
CA GLU A 78 13.28 20.52 5.69
C GLU A 78 12.55 19.97 6.91
N LEU A 79 12.70 20.63 8.05
CA LEU A 79 11.98 20.24 9.24
C LEU A 79 10.45 20.19 8.98
N GLY A 80 9.89 19.01 9.07
CA GLY A 80 8.46 18.77 8.87
C GLY A 80 7.99 18.65 7.41
N HIS A 81 8.89 18.77 6.41
CA HIS A 81 8.52 18.56 5.01
C HIS A 81 9.67 17.98 4.20
N ALA A 82 9.44 16.83 3.62
CA ALA A 82 10.32 16.24 2.61
C ALA A 82 9.59 16.12 1.27
N GLU A 83 10.32 16.35 0.16
CA GLU A 83 9.83 16.22 -1.21
C GLU A 83 10.78 15.36 -2.02
N PHE A 84 10.22 14.38 -2.71
CA PHE A 84 10.95 13.44 -3.55
C PHE A 84 10.34 13.39 -4.95
N THR A 85 11.18 13.19 -5.97
CA THR A 85 10.72 12.94 -7.35
C THR A 85 11.35 11.69 -7.91
N ALA A 86 10.61 10.99 -8.79
CA ALA A 86 11.11 9.87 -9.56
C ALA A 86 10.44 9.84 -10.95
N ASP A 87 11.16 9.33 -11.95
CA ASP A 87 10.68 9.20 -13.33
C ASP A 87 10.85 7.75 -13.83
N PRO A 88 10.17 6.75 -13.24
CA PRO A 88 10.34 5.37 -13.63
C PRO A 88 9.80 5.09 -15.03
N VAL A 89 10.46 4.16 -15.71
CA VAL A 89 9.92 3.50 -16.91
C VAL A 89 9.44 2.12 -16.49
N LEU A 90 8.12 1.93 -16.47
CA LEU A 90 7.51 0.65 -16.16
C LEU A 90 7.52 -0.25 -17.39
N ARG A 91 7.86 -1.52 -17.20
CA ARG A 91 7.79 -2.52 -18.26
C ARG A 91 6.74 -3.56 -17.90
N HIS A 92 5.73 -3.68 -18.74
CA HIS A 92 4.70 -4.70 -18.59
C HIS A 92 5.33 -6.10 -18.65
N ARG A 93 5.12 -6.90 -17.60
CA ARG A 93 5.83 -8.17 -17.40
C ARG A 93 5.57 -9.21 -18.49
N ARG A 94 4.38 -9.21 -19.09
CA ARG A 94 3.96 -10.24 -20.05
C ARG A 94 4.14 -9.85 -21.51
N ASN A 95 3.88 -8.59 -21.87
CA ASN A 95 3.93 -8.16 -23.27
C ASN A 95 5.13 -7.26 -23.58
N GLY A 96 5.88 -6.82 -22.57
CA GLY A 96 7.11 -6.04 -22.71
C GLY A 96 6.92 -4.59 -23.12
N THR A 97 5.66 -4.10 -23.24
CA THR A 97 5.40 -2.68 -23.49
C THR A 97 5.87 -1.81 -22.34
N THR A 98 6.10 -0.54 -22.60
CA THR A 98 6.62 0.38 -21.60
C THR A 98 5.69 1.57 -21.39
N THR A 99 5.64 2.04 -20.14
CA THR A 99 4.90 3.24 -19.71
C THR A 99 5.85 4.17 -18.97
N ARG A 100 5.94 5.43 -19.39
CA ARG A 100 6.69 6.46 -18.66
C ARG A 100 5.81 7.06 -17.57
N VAL A 101 6.40 7.29 -16.42
CA VAL A 101 5.69 7.83 -15.26
C VAL A 101 6.54 8.93 -14.64
N SER A 102 5.91 10.02 -14.20
CA SER A 102 6.54 11.01 -13.34
C SER A 102 5.81 11.02 -12.00
N ILE A 103 6.57 11.02 -10.91
CA ILE A 103 6.07 10.97 -9.55
C ILE A 103 6.67 12.13 -8.76
N THR A 104 5.80 12.87 -8.05
CA THR A 104 6.21 13.78 -6.99
C THR A 104 5.56 13.32 -5.69
N ARG A 105 6.36 13.11 -4.66
CA ARG A 105 5.87 12.65 -3.35
C ARG A 105 6.31 13.62 -2.27
N HIS A 106 5.32 14.21 -1.57
CA HIS A 106 5.53 15.07 -0.41
C HIS A 106 5.20 14.30 0.86
N VAL A 107 6.03 14.44 1.87
CA VAL A 107 5.80 13.91 3.23
C VAL A 107 5.80 15.09 4.19
N TYR A 108 4.66 15.31 4.84
CA TYR A 108 4.48 16.38 5.82
C TYR A 108 4.33 15.82 7.23
N LEU A 109 5.18 16.23 8.16
CA LEU A 109 4.92 16.02 9.58
C LEU A 109 3.89 17.06 10.02
N ARG A 110 2.71 16.61 10.43
CA ARG A 110 1.59 17.49 10.83
C ARG A 110 1.55 17.75 12.33
N TYR A 111 1.93 16.75 13.11
CA TYR A 111 1.99 16.83 14.57
C TYR A 111 3.00 15.81 15.11
N ALA A 112 3.68 16.14 16.21
CA ALA A 112 4.52 15.20 16.95
C ALA A 112 4.66 15.62 18.41
N ASP A 113 4.41 14.66 19.32
CA ASP A 113 4.76 14.73 20.74
C ASP A 113 5.24 13.35 21.25
N ALA A 114 5.28 13.17 22.58
CA ALA A 114 5.74 11.92 23.17
C ALA A 114 4.78 10.72 22.95
N GLU A 115 3.51 10.99 22.63
CA GLU A 115 2.45 9.98 22.58
C GLU A 115 1.81 9.83 21.19
N ARG A 116 2.07 10.80 20.28
CA ARG A 116 1.44 10.83 18.97
C ARG A 116 2.32 11.47 17.89
N VAL A 117 2.28 10.87 16.70
CA VAL A 117 2.83 11.46 15.47
C VAL A 117 1.78 11.38 14.38
N ASP A 118 1.47 12.54 13.77
CA ASP A 118 0.61 12.62 12.59
C ASP A 118 1.44 13.06 11.39
N TYR A 119 1.29 12.36 10.27
CA TYR A 119 1.90 12.77 9.01
C TYR A 119 0.93 12.61 7.84
N GLU A 120 1.20 13.33 6.77
CA GLU A 120 0.45 13.28 5.53
C GLU A 120 1.40 13.02 4.38
N VAL A 121 1.06 12.07 3.54
CA VAL A 121 1.75 11.81 2.28
C VAL A 121 0.85 12.24 1.13
N GLN A 122 1.37 13.08 0.26
CA GLN A 122 0.74 13.47 -1.00
C GLN A 122 1.56 12.91 -2.15
N THR A 123 0.94 12.18 -3.05
CA THR A 123 1.58 11.59 -4.23
C THR A 123 0.89 12.13 -5.48
N GLU A 124 1.60 12.95 -6.25
CA GLU A 124 1.18 13.31 -7.59
C GLU A 124 1.79 12.29 -8.57
N LEU A 125 0.93 11.64 -9.33
CA LEU A 125 1.29 10.63 -10.32
C LEU A 125 0.85 11.11 -11.69
N THR A 126 1.78 11.19 -12.63
CA THR A 126 1.50 11.57 -14.02
C THR A 126 1.96 10.47 -14.97
N MET A 127 1.06 10.01 -15.83
CA MET A 127 1.35 9.07 -16.92
C MET A 127 1.84 9.84 -18.15
N GLY A 128 3.04 9.52 -18.62
CA GLY A 128 3.60 10.01 -19.87
C GLY A 128 3.19 9.14 -21.07
N ASP A 129 4.19 8.75 -21.89
CA ASP A 129 3.97 7.84 -23.01
C ASP A 129 3.60 6.46 -22.51
N ALA A 130 2.48 5.93 -23.00
CA ALA A 130 1.93 4.64 -22.62
C ALA A 130 1.16 4.01 -23.80
N PRO A 131 1.04 2.67 -23.84
CA PRO A 131 0.16 1.99 -24.79
C PRO A 131 -1.29 2.40 -24.60
N ASP A 132 -2.08 2.31 -25.68
CA ASP A 132 -3.53 2.54 -25.62
C ASP A 132 -4.18 1.59 -24.61
N GLY A 133 -5.09 2.16 -23.79
CA GLY A 133 -5.82 1.41 -22.78
C GLY A 133 -5.04 1.13 -21.50
N GLN A 134 -3.75 1.52 -21.40
CA GLN A 134 -2.98 1.36 -20.16
C GLN A 134 -3.61 2.16 -19.03
N GLU A 135 -3.80 1.50 -17.90
CA GLU A 135 -4.23 2.08 -16.62
C GLU A 135 -3.05 2.12 -15.64
N LEU A 136 -3.08 3.08 -14.71
CA LEU A 136 -2.08 3.24 -13.66
C LEU A 136 -2.72 3.86 -12.41
N SER A 137 -2.36 3.38 -11.22
CA SER A 137 -2.77 3.97 -9.93
C SER A 137 -1.56 4.14 -9.01
N ALA A 138 -1.62 5.12 -8.12
CA ALA A 138 -0.74 5.14 -6.96
C ALA A 138 -1.20 4.03 -6.01
N TRP A 139 -0.26 3.22 -5.55
CA TRP A 139 -0.48 2.12 -4.62
C TRP A 139 0.40 2.34 -3.40
N SER A 140 -0.21 2.85 -2.33
CA SER A 140 0.48 3.10 -1.06
C SER A 140 0.46 1.84 -0.21
N VAL A 141 1.64 1.44 0.26
CA VAL A 141 1.86 0.20 1.01
C VAL A 141 2.56 0.53 2.33
N LEU A 142 1.87 0.34 3.46
CA LEU A 142 2.45 0.45 4.78
C LEU A 142 2.68 -0.93 5.39
N GLN A 143 3.93 -1.27 5.69
CA GLN A 143 4.29 -2.51 6.38
C GLN A 143 4.25 -2.33 7.90
N VAL A 144 3.51 -3.23 8.58
CA VAL A 144 3.35 -3.26 10.03
C VAL A 144 3.72 -4.64 10.60
N PRO A 145 4.20 -4.74 11.86
CA PRO A 145 4.35 -6.03 12.51
C PRO A 145 3.02 -6.79 12.56
N THR A 146 3.04 -8.11 12.47
CA THR A 146 1.85 -8.96 12.67
C THR A 146 1.46 -9.05 14.14
N GLY A 147 0.31 -9.68 14.44
CA GLY A 147 -0.21 -9.88 15.80
C GLY A 147 -1.25 -8.86 16.25
N GLY A 148 -1.60 -7.89 15.41
CA GLY A 148 -2.62 -6.88 15.71
C GLY A 148 -3.96 -7.15 15.03
N VAL A 149 -4.90 -6.22 15.26
CA VAL A 149 -6.23 -6.20 14.67
C VAL A 149 -6.35 -4.99 13.78
N LEU A 150 -6.76 -5.21 12.54
CA LEU A 150 -7.11 -4.16 11.58
C LEU A 150 -8.63 -3.96 11.59
N GLU A 151 -9.08 -2.75 11.89
CA GLU A 151 -10.44 -2.27 11.69
C GLU A 151 -10.52 -1.52 10.35
N VAL A 152 -11.57 -1.77 9.59
CA VAL A 152 -11.85 -1.11 8.31
C VAL A 152 -13.24 -0.51 8.34
N ASP A 153 -13.38 0.76 7.98
CA ASP A 153 -14.67 1.42 7.84
C ASP A 153 -15.37 0.97 6.54
N LEU A 154 -16.68 0.71 6.62
CA LEU A 154 -17.49 0.21 5.51
C LEU A 154 -18.64 1.19 5.20
N SER A 155 -18.78 1.54 3.93
CA SER A 155 -19.90 2.31 3.40
C SER A 155 -21.03 1.45 2.85
N GLY A 156 -20.85 0.12 2.83
CA GLY A 156 -21.80 -0.85 2.31
C GLY A 156 -21.63 -2.23 2.94
N PRO A 157 -22.39 -3.24 2.49
CA PRO A 157 -22.25 -4.60 2.97
C PRO A 157 -20.83 -5.12 2.77
N TRP A 158 -20.29 -5.78 3.79
CA TRP A 158 -18.96 -6.36 3.70
C TRP A 158 -18.85 -7.33 2.53
N ALA A 159 -17.91 -7.04 1.63
CA ALA A 159 -17.52 -7.93 0.57
C ALA A 159 -16.03 -7.75 0.32
N PHE A 160 -15.26 -8.82 0.32
CA PHE A 160 -13.85 -8.82 -0.05
C PHE A 160 -13.59 -9.86 -1.14
N ARG A 161 -12.47 -9.69 -1.83
CA ARG A 161 -11.99 -10.62 -2.84
C ARG A 161 -10.65 -11.18 -2.42
N ASP A 162 -10.47 -12.49 -2.53
CA ASP A 162 -9.17 -13.12 -2.31
C ASP A 162 -8.27 -12.88 -3.53
N TYR A 163 -7.05 -12.44 -3.28
CA TYR A 163 -6.01 -12.22 -4.30
C TYR A 163 -5.10 -13.43 -4.47
N LEU A 164 -4.87 -14.15 -3.39
CA LEU A 164 -4.02 -15.34 -3.32
C LEU A 164 -4.87 -16.57 -2.98
N LYS A 165 -4.65 -17.14 -1.82
CA LYS A 165 -5.47 -18.23 -1.29
C LYS A 165 -6.66 -17.67 -0.51
N PRO A 166 -7.80 -18.39 -0.44
CA PRO A 166 -8.92 -18.01 0.41
C PRO A 166 -8.45 -17.80 1.85
N VAL A 167 -8.80 -16.64 2.41
CA VAL A 167 -8.47 -16.30 3.79
C VAL A 167 -9.49 -16.93 4.74
N ASP A 168 -9.02 -17.46 5.87
CA ASP A 168 -9.88 -18.08 6.88
C ASP A 168 -10.94 -17.10 7.40
N PRO A 169 -12.25 -17.36 7.19
CA PRO A 169 -13.30 -16.45 7.59
C PRO A 169 -13.41 -16.24 9.10
N THR A 170 -12.86 -17.13 9.92
CA THR A 170 -12.84 -16.96 11.39
C THR A 170 -11.95 -15.81 11.87
N ARG A 171 -11.14 -15.26 10.97
CA ARG A 171 -10.29 -14.10 11.24
C ARG A 171 -11.04 -12.77 11.13
N PHE A 172 -12.26 -12.79 10.59
CA PHE A 172 -13.08 -11.61 10.38
C PHE A 172 -14.21 -11.52 11.40
N THR A 173 -14.45 -10.30 11.89
CA THR A 173 -15.69 -9.94 12.59
C THR A 173 -16.31 -8.78 11.82
N VAL A 174 -17.54 -8.96 11.35
CA VAL A 174 -18.19 -7.98 10.47
C VAL A 174 -19.43 -7.42 11.16
N GLY A 175 -19.46 -6.10 11.29
CA GLY A 175 -20.61 -5.30 11.71
C GLY A 175 -21.23 -4.54 10.52
N ASP A 176 -22.21 -3.68 10.81
CA ASP A 176 -22.95 -2.95 9.77
C ASP A 176 -22.09 -1.92 9.01
N HIS A 177 -21.14 -1.28 9.69
CA HIS A 177 -20.29 -0.22 9.14
C HIS A 177 -18.80 -0.44 9.41
N ARG A 178 -18.41 -1.60 9.88
CA ARG A 178 -17.03 -1.91 10.23
C ARG A 178 -16.73 -3.39 10.13
N ALA A 179 -15.55 -3.71 9.65
CA ALA A 179 -14.98 -5.04 9.74
C ALA A 179 -13.70 -5.02 10.56
N GLU A 180 -13.46 -6.09 11.32
CA GLU A 180 -12.21 -6.35 12.02
C GLU A 180 -11.53 -7.56 11.39
N ILE A 181 -10.22 -7.47 11.18
CA ILE A 181 -9.39 -8.52 10.58
C ILE A 181 -8.22 -8.78 11.53
N ARG A 182 -8.08 -10.00 12.00
CA ARG A 182 -6.92 -10.41 12.80
C ARG A 182 -5.76 -10.75 11.88
N LEU A 183 -4.67 -9.99 11.99
CA LEU A 183 -3.43 -10.19 11.23
C LEU A 183 -2.43 -10.98 12.09
N THR A 184 -2.47 -12.30 11.98
CA THR A 184 -1.81 -13.22 12.91
C THR A 184 -0.37 -13.58 12.53
N GLY A 185 0.02 -13.39 11.25
CA GLY A 185 1.33 -13.81 10.72
C GLY A 185 1.48 -15.31 10.54
N THR A 186 0.37 -16.07 10.55
CA THR A 186 0.44 -17.54 10.48
C THR A 186 0.11 -18.11 9.11
N THR A 187 -0.45 -17.30 8.22
CA THR A 187 -0.81 -17.70 6.86
C THR A 187 -0.58 -16.55 5.90
N MET A 188 0.01 -16.84 4.75
CA MET A 188 0.10 -15.86 3.67
C MET A 188 -1.28 -15.69 3.02
N GLY A 189 -1.73 -14.44 2.89
CA GLY A 189 -3.00 -14.11 2.25
C GLY A 189 -3.09 -12.65 1.86
N LYS A 190 -3.90 -12.37 0.85
CA LYS A 190 -4.20 -11.00 0.41
C LYS A 190 -5.66 -10.88 0.07
N ILE A 191 -6.31 -9.85 0.59
CA ILE A 191 -7.71 -9.51 0.28
C ILE A 191 -7.81 -8.10 -0.26
N GLY A 192 -8.85 -7.85 -1.05
CA GLY A 192 -9.18 -6.52 -1.55
C GLY A 192 -10.63 -6.14 -1.28
N VAL A 193 -10.90 -4.84 -1.15
CA VAL A 193 -12.23 -4.25 -0.93
C VAL A 193 -12.48 -3.17 -1.96
N GLN A 194 -13.61 -3.27 -2.64
CA GLN A 194 -14.00 -2.34 -3.70
C GLN A 194 -14.32 -0.93 -3.15
N PRO A 195 -14.20 0.11 -3.99
CA PRO A 195 -14.35 1.51 -3.55
C PRO A 195 -15.76 1.89 -3.11
N ASP A 196 -16.80 1.16 -3.53
CA ASP A 196 -18.18 1.35 -3.10
C ASP A 196 -18.47 0.75 -1.72
N VAL A 197 -17.57 -0.10 -1.23
CA VAL A 197 -17.65 -0.74 0.10
C VAL A 197 -16.70 -0.10 1.10
N PHE A 198 -15.49 0.29 0.67
CA PHE A 198 -14.50 0.89 1.56
C PHE A 198 -14.85 2.34 1.90
N GLY A 199 -14.95 2.66 3.21
CA GLY A 199 -15.29 4.00 3.71
C GLY A 199 -14.13 5.01 3.75
N GLY A 200 -12.91 4.58 3.41
CA GLY A 200 -11.74 5.47 3.36
C GLY A 200 -10.94 5.57 4.66
N TRP A 201 -11.26 4.76 5.67
CA TRP A 201 -10.55 4.75 6.93
C TRP A 201 -10.21 3.33 7.39
N MET A 202 -9.02 3.19 7.97
CA MET A 202 -8.55 1.96 8.59
C MET A 202 -7.76 2.26 9.86
N ARG A 203 -7.81 1.34 10.84
CA ARG A 203 -7.06 1.39 12.11
C ARG A 203 -6.41 0.05 12.39
N TYR A 204 -5.12 0.04 12.51
CA TYR A 204 -4.38 -1.12 12.99
C TYR A 204 -3.99 -0.93 14.46
N THR A 205 -4.31 -1.91 15.30
CA THR A 205 -4.09 -1.86 16.73
C THR A 205 -3.28 -3.05 17.19
N THR A 206 -2.18 -2.78 17.91
CA THR A 206 -1.37 -3.74 18.66
C THR A 206 -1.51 -3.48 20.16
N ASP A 207 -0.77 -4.20 21.00
CA ASP A 207 -0.76 -3.94 22.44
C ASP A 207 -0.16 -2.57 22.78
N ALA A 208 0.81 -2.08 21.99
CA ALA A 208 1.56 -0.86 22.26
C ALA A 208 1.07 0.37 21.50
N LEU A 209 0.61 0.20 20.27
CA LEU A 209 0.33 1.29 19.34
C LEU A 209 -1.00 1.13 18.61
N THR A 210 -1.53 2.27 18.21
CA THR A 210 -2.60 2.36 17.20
C THR A 210 -2.09 3.16 16.01
N ILE A 211 -2.31 2.65 14.79
CA ILE A 211 -2.01 3.31 13.52
C ILE A 211 -3.34 3.53 12.80
N GLU A 212 -3.70 4.78 12.55
CA GLU A 212 -4.89 5.14 11.79
C GLU A 212 -4.48 5.70 10.43
N ARG A 213 -5.13 5.26 9.37
CA ARG A 213 -4.94 5.79 8.01
C ARG A 213 -6.27 6.27 7.46
N ALA A 214 -6.27 7.45 6.87
CA ALA A 214 -7.42 8.04 6.19
C ALA A 214 -7.04 8.44 4.78
N VAL A 215 -7.85 8.01 3.81
CA VAL A 215 -7.69 8.26 2.37
C VAL A 215 -9.01 8.73 1.77
N GLU A 216 -8.94 9.47 0.67
CA GLU A 216 -10.13 9.84 -0.08
C GLU A 216 -10.49 8.72 -1.06
N VAL A 217 -11.63 8.09 -0.86
CA VAL A 217 -12.18 7.10 -1.78
C VAL A 217 -13.17 7.76 -2.73
N GLN A 218 -13.08 7.44 -4.01
CA GLN A 218 -13.98 7.91 -5.06
C GLN A 218 -14.78 6.74 -5.62
N PRO A 219 -15.95 6.37 -5.03
CA PRO A 219 -16.68 5.14 -5.37
C PRO A 219 -17.11 5.04 -6.84
N GLN A 220 -17.29 6.18 -7.52
CA GLN A 220 -17.69 6.24 -8.93
C GLN A 220 -16.50 6.24 -9.90
N SER A 221 -15.29 6.35 -9.39
CA SER A 221 -14.07 6.33 -10.20
C SER A 221 -13.62 4.89 -10.48
N ARG A 222 -12.87 4.73 -11.55
CA ARG A 222 -12.24 3.46 -11.91
C ARG A 222 -11.05 3.19 -10.99
N TYR A 223 -10.98 2.00 -10.43
CA TYR A 223 -9.79 1.42 -9.80
C TYR A 223 -9.32 0.26 -10.68
N CYS A 224 -8.01 0.11 -10.85
CA CYS A 224 -7.46 -0.82 -11.86
C CYS A 224 -6.81 -2.07 -11.26
N ASP A 225 -6.61 -2.14 -9.95
CA ASP A 225 -6.02 -3.31 -9.33
C ASP A 225 -7.09 -4.29 -8.84
N HIS A 226 -6.94 -5.56 -9.20
CA HIS A 226 -7.87 -6.63 -8.87
C HIS A 226 -7.16 -8.00 -8.91
N PRO A 227 -7.74 -9.06 -8.32
CA PRO A 227 -7.14 -10.38 -8.31
C PRO A 227 -6.70 -10.87 -9.67
N LEU A 228 -5.60 -11.62 -9.74
CA LEU A 228 -5.17 -12.33 -10.95
C LEU A 228 -6.30 -13.24 -11.45
N GLY A 229 -6.49 -13.27 -12.77
CA GLY A 229 -7.58 -14.04 -13.38
C GLY A 229 -8.98 -13.38 -13.31
N ALA A 230 -9.16 -12.28 -12.58
CA ALA A 230 -10.38 -11.48 -12.67
C ALA A 230 -10.44 -10.71 -14.00
N ASP A 231 -11.67 -10.36 -14.43
CA ASP A 231 -11.87 -9.55 -15.63
C ASP A 231 -11.19 -8.16 -15.46
N PRO A 232 -10.18 -7.83 -16.27
CA PRO A 232 -9.50 -6.53 -16.18
C PRO A 232 -10.41 -5.34 -16.49
N ALA A 233 -11.56 -5.53 -17.13
CA ALA A 233 -12.55 -4.47 -17.32
C ALA A 233 -13.43 -4.23 -16.09
N GLY A 234 -13.43 -5.17 -15.12
CA GLY A 234 -14.16 -5.05 -13.85
C GLY A 234 -13.59 -3.98 -12.94
N GLN A 235 -14.35 -3.55 -11.94
CA GLN A 235 -13.89 -2.60 -10.92
C GLN A 235 -12.80 -3.22 -10.05
N GLY A 236 -11.69 -2.50 -9.87
CA GLY A 236 -10.60 -2.86 -8.96
C GLY A 236 -10.91 -2.53 -7.51
N ASP A 237 -9.95 -2.81 -6.62
CA ASP A 237 -10.07 -2.56 -5.19
C ASP A 237 -9.40 -1.24 -4.80
N ALA A 238 -10.01 -0.53 -3.85
CA ALA A 238 -9.47 0.69 -3.27
C ALA A 238 -8.61 0.42 -2.02
N LEU A 239 -8.96 -0.63 -1.29
CA LEU A 239 -8.22 -1.14 -0.14
C LEU A 239 -7.71 -2.54 -0.46
N GLN A 240 -6.47 -2.82 -0.04
CA GLN A 240 -5.95 -4.19 0.02
C GLN A 240 -5.26 -4.42 1.37
N VAL A 241 -5.25 -5.66 1.81
CA VAL A 241 -4.58 -6.08 3.03
C VAL A 241 -3.82 -7.36 2.71
N PHE A 242 -2.51 -7.32 2.89
CA PHE A 242 -1.64 -8.49 2.74
C PHE A 242 -1.11 -8.92 4.10
N GLU A 243 -0.91 -10.20 4.27
CA GLU A 243 -0.26 -10.79 5.44
C GLU A 243 0.73 -11.86 4.98
N ASP A 244 1.94 -11.77 5.52
CA ASP A 244 3.02 -12.72 5.30
C ASP A 244 3.12 -13.72 6.46
N ASP A 245 3.36 -14.99 6.13
CA ASP A 245 3.52 -16.10 7.10
C ASP A 245 4.97 -16.31 7.54
N GLY A 246 5.85 -15.36 7.25
CA GLY A 246 7.28 -15.41 7.52
C GLY A 246 8.13 -15.68 6.27
N HIS A 247 7.51 -15.92 5.11
CA HIS A 247 8.23 -16.14 3.85
C HIS A 247 9.04 -14.91 3.44
N TYR A 248 8.48 -13.71 3.61
CA TYR A 248 9.12 -12.44 3.30
C TYR A 248 9.63 -11.68 4.54
N GLY A 249 9.44 -12.21 5.76
CA GLY A 249 9.92 -11.59 7.00
C GLY A 249 8.89 -11.41 8.10
N GLY A 250 7.63 -11.84 7.90
CA GLY A 250 6.59 -11.87 8.92
C GLY A 250 5.98 -10.49 9.22
N TYR A 251 5.36 -9.86 8.24
CA TYR A 251 4.68 -8.58 8.35
C TYR A 251 3.27 -8.63 7.79
N ALA A 252 2.51 -7.56 8.00
CA ALA A 252 1.29 -7.29 7.28
C ALA A 252 1.41 -5.96 6.52
N GLU A 253 0.60 -5.78 5.47
CA GLU A 253 0.54 -4.56 4.67
C GLU A 253 -0.86 -3.97 4.72
N LEU A 254 -0.91 -2.67 5.02
CA LEU A 254 -2.10 -1.84 4.95
C LEU A 254 -1.99 -1.01 3.69
N GLU A 255 -2.77 -1.37 2.68
CA GLU A 255 -2.60 -0.87 1.33
C GLU A 255 -3.82 -0.07 0.88
N HIS A 256 -3.59 0.98 0.08
CA HIS A 256 -4.68 1.62 -0.65
C HIS A 256 -4.24 1.99 -2.07
N HIS A 257 -5.21 2.04 -2.98
CA HIS A 257 -5.02 2.50 -4.34
C HIS A 257 -5.74 3.83 -4.56
N SER A 258 -5.12 4.71 -5.34
CA SER A 258 -5.82 5.85 -5.92
C SER A 258 -6.76 5.39 -7.05
N PRO A 259 -7.74 6.21 -7.46
CA PRO A 259 -8.38 6.04 -8.75
C PRO A 259 -7.35 5.93 -9.89
N ALA A 260 -7.70 5.17 -10.93
CA ALA A 260 -6.81 4.95 -12.06
C ALA A 260 -6.77 6.16 -13.01
N ILE A 261 -5.57 6.51 -13.45
CA ILE A 261 -5.34 7.34 -14.63
C ILE A 261 -5.18 6.46 -15.85
N ARG A 262 -5.41 7.02 -17.06
CA ARG A 262 -5.48 6.25 -18.32
C ARG A 262 -4.73 6.94 -19.44
N ALA A 263 -4.14 6.14 -20.33
CA ALA A 263 -3.44 6.64 -21.52
C ALA A 263 -4.35 7.55 -22.38
N ASN A 264 -5.63 7.19 -22.52
CA ASN A 264 -6.64 7.91 -23.31
C ASN A 264 -7.64 8.69 -22.43
N GLY A 265 -7.25 9.11 -21.21
CA GLY A 265 -8.09 9.81 -20.24
C GLY A 265 -7.30 10.78 -19.39
N PRO A 266 -7.75 11.03 -18.14
CA PRO A 266 -6.97 11.78 -17.16
C PRO A 266 -5.59 11.15 -16.98
N LYS A 267 -4.53 11.96 -17.12
CA LYS A 267 -3.14 11.50 -17.05
C LYS A 267 -2.45 11.82 -15.72
N THR A 268 -3.09 12.59 -14.87
CA THR A 268 -2.53 12.99 -13.57
C THR A 268 -3.56 12.75 -12.47
N ILE A 269 -3.08 12.28 -11.33
CA ILE A 269 -3.87 12.15 -10.09
C ILE A 269 -3.03 12.61 -8.91
N LEU A 270 -3.69 13.20 -7.94
CA LEU A 270 -3.16 13.48 -6.61
C LEU A 270 -3.82 12.50 -5.63
N ASP A 271 -2.99 11.67 -5.01
CA ASP A 271 -3.38 10.77 -3.91
C ASP A 271 -2.92 11.36 -2.58
N VAL A 272 -3.79 11.34 -1.57
CA VAL A 272 -3.49 11.89 -0.24
C VAL A 272 -3.83 10.87 0.84
N CYS A 273 -2.82 10.48 1.61
CA CYS A 273 -2.97 9.61 2.77
C CYS A 273 -2.55 10.34 4.05
N ARG A 274 -3.42 10.36 5.06
CA ARG A 274 -3.13 10.86 6.40
C ARG A 274 -2.96 9.69 7.34
N THR A 275 -1.87 9.69 8.10
CA THR A 275 -1.56 8.63 9.05
C THR A 275 -1.32 9.24 10.42
N ALA A 276 -1.94 8.67 11.45
CA ALA A 276 -1.71 8.99 12.84
C ALA A 276 -1.20 7.73 13.57
N VAL A 277 -0.13 7.88 14.33
CA VAL A 277 0.44 6.82 15.18
C VAL A 277 0.34 7.29 16.63
N THR A 278 -0.30 6.51 17.49
CA THR A 278 -0.58 6.88 18.87
C THR A 278 -0.19 5.74 19.83
N VAL A 279 0.42 6.08 20.96
CA VAL A 279 0.70 5.12 22.04
C VAL A 279 -0.61 4.68 22.69
N ARG A 280 -0.71 3.39 23.00
CA ARG A 280 -1.82 2.86 23.80
C ARG A 280 -1.43 2.82 25.27
N HIS A 281 -2.23 3.44 26.11
CA HIS A 281 -2.14 3.24 27.54
C HIS A 281 -2.94 1.99 27.90
N GLN A 282 -2.29 1.02 28.55
CA GLN A 282 -3.01 -0.12 29.12
C GLN A 282 -3.95 0.40 30.22
N ALA A 283 -5.25 0.10 30.09
CA ALA A 283 -6.27 0.49 31.06
C ALA A 283 -6.18 -0.34 32.34
#